data_3a8e595f7f00f0a15dbe7f68a8dc8e23
#
_entry.id   3a8e595f7f00f0a15dbe7f68a8dc8e23
#
_cell.length_a   1.000
_cell.length_b   1.000
_cell.length_c   1.000
_cell.angle_alpha   90.00
_cell.angle_beta   90.00
_cell.angle_gamma   90.00
#
_symmetry.space_group_name_H-M   'P 1'
#
loop_
_entity.id
_entity.type
_entity.pdbx_description
1 polymer ?
#
loop_
_entity_poly.entity_id
_entity_poly.type
_entity_poly.pdbx_seq_one_letter_code
_entity_poly.pdbx_strand_id
1 'polypeptide(L)'
;MKSKWSSTLHSADSLRAKGGHFAGVIMSAMCTLSLLPTAALADAAQQRAEARVARALDLRSGWDGPTAGPRAVTNKSVVFVAVDLKNSGIAGALAGVREAAAAIGWKLSVIDAVGDDKKLVQALKASSGGDGIILGGFTAADFAPWIGKMVGNKGVVVGWHSAFEPGAVPGTELFTNVATSSREVSLAAASYAVVQGKGRGGMVVFTDTRFGIARAKADDLSVVVRNCRGCELLEVVDMRLDRVDEEMPAKVEEFKARFGARWTHTLGINDLYADALANAGNAPKMLSNISAGDGSPSAFRRIRAGTGQAATVAEPLNLQGWQLVDELNRAFAGERPSGYVPHAHLVVGDNVMQSGGDRDQYDPDNGYRQSYRKIWGK
;
A
#
# COMPACT_ATOMS: atom_id res chain seq x y z
N MET A 1 -51.18 -9.43 18.14
CA MET A 1 -51.73 -9.03 19.45
C MET A 1 -51.47 -7.55 19.62
N LYS A 2 -52.56 -6.76 19.62
CA LYS A 2 -52.58 -5.29 19.78
C LYS A 2 -52.59 -4.98 21.28
N SER A 3 -51.88 -3.98 21.75
CA SER A 3 -52.29 -3.20 22.92
C SER A 3 -51.91 -1.73 22.76
N LYS A 4 -52.94 -0.92 22.68
CA LYS A 4 -53.04 0.51 22.86
C LYS A 4 -52.84 0.87 24.33
N TRP A 5 -52.36 2.08 24.62
CA TRP A 5 -52.76 2.97 25.74
C TRP A 5 -52.42 4.39 25.33
N SER A 6 -53.21 5.21 25.24
CA SER A 6 -54.20 6.22 25.54
C SER A 6 -53.72 7.32 26.50
N SER A 7 -53.80 8.50 25.94
CA SER A 7 -53.78 9.89 26.42
C SER A 7 -54.38 10.15 27.80
N THR A 8 -53.85 11.14 28.53
CA THR A 8 -54.64 12.01 29.39
C THR A 8 -54.13 13.47 29.38
N LEU A 9 -54.97 14.36 28.90
CA LEU A 9 -54.93 15.80 29.08
C LEU A 9 -55.37 16.14 30.50
N HIS A 10 -54.75 17.14 31.16
CA HIS A 10 -55.39 17.96 32.20
C HIS A 10 -55.07 19.43 31.99
N SER A 11 -56.12 20.22 32.02
CA SER A 11 -56.18 21.65 31.79
C SER A 11 -56.03 22.48 33.07
N ALA A 12 -55.50 23.68 32.87
CA ALA A 12 -55.82 24.98 33.48
C ALA A 12 -55.90 25.11 35.01
N ASP A 13 -55.17 26.05 35.58
CA ASP A 13 -55.84 27.29 36.06
C ASP A 13 -54.83 28.42 36.33
N SER A 14 -55.36 29.62 36.19
CA SER A 14 -54.79 30.94 36.28
C SER A 14 -54.42 31.38 37.69
N LEU A 15 -53.33 32.15 37.83
CA LEU A 15 -53.21 33.17 38.88
C LEU A 15 -52.39 34.38 38.38
N ARG A 16 -53.06 35.53 38.33
CA ARG A 16 -52.55 36.88 38.12
C ARG A 16 -51.84 37.33 39.42
N ALA A 17 -50.66 37.90 39.34
CA ALA A 17 -50.24 38.97 40.23
C ALA A 17 -48.98 39.71 39.72
N LYS A 18 -49.18 40.97 39.48
CA LYS A 18 -48.39 42.18 39.75
C LYS A 18 -46.89 42.27 39.37
N GLY A 19 -46.64 43.09 38.47
CA GLY A 19 -45.75 44.21 38.23
C GLY A 19 -44.37 44.23 38.96
N GLY A 20 -43.34 44.27 38.17
CA GLY A 20 -41.99 44.62 38.56
C GLY A 20 -41.13 44.87 37.31
N HIS A 21 -40.87 46.14 37.00
CA HIS A 21 -39.99 46.54 35.92
C HIS A 21 -38.55 46.14 36.29
N PHE A 22 -37.98 45.13 35.63
CA PHE A 22 -36.54 44.93 35.58
C PHE A 22 -36.12 45.00 34.10
N ALA A 23 -35.35 46.06 33.81
CA ALA A 23 -34.65 46.20 32.55
C ALA A 23 -33.56 45.08 32.43
N GLY A 24 -33.90 44.00 31.78
CA GLY A 24 -32.94 42.95 31.45
C GLY A 24 -32.17 43.31 30.18
N VAL A 25 -30.90 43.62 30.34
CA VAL A 25 -29.95 43.71 29.21
C VAL A 25 -29.86 42.35 28.55
N ILE A 26 -30.45 42.22 27.38
CA ILE A 26 -30.24 41.00 26.51
C ILE A 26 -28.85 41.13 25.92
N MET A 27 -27.90 40.47 26.54
CA MET A 27 -26.55 40.27 25.99
C MET A 27 -26.66 39.20 24.89
N SER A 28 -26.87 39.64 23.64
CA SER A 28 -26.78 38.79 22.44
C SER A 28 -25.36 38.28 22.33
N ALA A 29 -25.12 37.05 22.79
CA ALA A 29 -23.93 36.33 22.46
C ALA A 29 -23.92 36.03 20.95
N MET A 30 -23.36 36.94 20.16
CA MET A 30 -22.97 36.64 18.77
C MET A 30 -21.90 35.56 18.80
N CYS A 31 -22.29 34.31 18.56
CA CYS A 31 -21.38 33.25 18.17
C CYS A 31 -20.77 33.65 16.83
N THR A 32 -19.64 34.35 16.87
CA THR A 32 -18.79 34.51 15.69
C THR A 32 -18.22 33.14 15.35
N LEU A 33 -18.90 32.41 14.45
CA LEU A 33 -18.28 31.31 13.74
C LEU A 33 -17.08 31.90 12.99
N SER A 34 -15.89 31.75 13.52
CA SER A 34 -14.63 32.11 12.87
C SER A 34 -14.49 31.22 11.65
N LEU A 35 -14.95 31.69 10.49
CA LEU A 35 -14.58 31.14 9.20
C LEU A 35 -13.06 31.29 9.10
N LEU A 36 -12.32 30.23 9.39
CA LEU A 36 -10.90 30.20 9.10
C LEU A 36 -10.74 30.58 7.63
N PRO A 37 -9.86 31.53 7.30
CA PRO A 37 -9.72 31.98 5.92
C PRO A 37 -9.32 30.77 5.06
N THR A 38 -9.95 30.65 3.92
CA THR A 38 -9.76 29.53 2.98
C THR A 38 -8.30 29.30 2.57
N ALA A 39 -7.45 30.32 2.66
CA ALA A 39 -6.02 30.24 2.48
C ALA A 39 -5.33 29.37 3.55
N ALA A 40 -5.68 29.50 4.82
CA ALA A 40 -5.07 28.74 5.91
C ALA A 40 -5.30 27.23 5.80
N LEU A 41 -6.44 26.80 5.23
CA LEU A 41 -6.73 25.37 5.00
C LEU A 41 -5.94 24.81 3.81
N ALA A 42 -5.68 25.62 2.78
CA ALA A 42 -4.85 25.24 1.65
C ALA A 42 -3.38 25.06 2.09
N ASP A 43 -2.87 26.00 2.90
CA ASP A 43 -1.52 25.92 3.46
C ASP A 43 -1.36 24.69 4.37
N ALA A 44 -2.36 24.36 5.17
CA ALA A 44 -2.31 23.18 6.03
C ALA A 44 -2.30 21.84 5.24
N ALA A 45 -2.96 21.77 4.08
CA ALA A 45 -2.91 20.58 3.23
C ALA A 45 -1.54 20.43 2.57
N GLN A 46 -0.97 21.53 2.08
CA GLN A 46 0.36 21.58 1.50
C GLN A 46 1.43 21.22 2.54
N GLN A 47 1.39 21.79 3.73
CA GLN A 47 2.31 21.48 4.83
C GLN A 47 2.25 20.00 5.24
N ARG A 48 1.04 19.41 5.29
CA ARG A 48 0.90 17.97 5.56
C ARG A 48 1.52 17.13 4.45
N ALA A 49 1.38 17.51 3.18
CA ALA A 49 1.98 16.83 2.06
C ALA A 49 3.51 16.91 2.13
N GLU A 50 4.07 18.09 2.38
CA GLU A 50 5.52 18.32 2.54
C GLU A 50 6.09 17.49 3.70
N ALA A 51 5.43 17.45 4.85
CA ALA A 51 5.85 16.66 5.99
C ALA A 51 5.83 15.15 5.70
N ARG A 52 4.88 14.66 4.89
CA ARG A 52 4.86 13.24 4.46
C ARG A 52 6.00 12.94 3.49
N VAL A 53 6.20 13.81 2.52
CA VAL A 53 7.30 13.69 1.55
C VAL A 53 8.64 13.67 2.26
N ALA A 54 8.89 14.60 3.20
CA ALA A 54 10.12 14.65 3.98
C ALA A 54 10.39 13.35 4.75
N ARG A 55 9.34 12.78 5.39
CA ARG A 55 9.47 11.47 6.09
C ARG A 55 9.74 10.32 5.13
N ALA A 56 9.10 10.31 3.94
CA ALA A 56 9.26 9.25 2.96
C ALA A 56 10.63 9.31 2.24
N LEU A 57 11.27 10.49 2.20
CA LEU A 57 12.63 10.70 1.66
C LEU A 57 13.73 10.32 2.66
N ASP A 58 13.39 10.08 3.93
CA ASP A 58 14.39 9.76 4.97
C ASP A 58 14.92 8.34 4.77
N LEU A 59 16.22 8.23 4.49
CA LEU A 59 16.97 6.97 4.43
C LEU A 59 17.31 6.50 5.84
N ARG A 60 16.43 5.73 6.45
CA ARG A 60 16.64 5.17 7.79
C ARG A 60 17.82 4.20 7.78
N SER A 61 18.91 4.57 8.44
CA SER A 61 20.17 3.80 8.44
C SER A 61 20.28 2.75 9.54
N GLY A 62 19.39 2.77 10.54
CA GLY A 62 19.41 1.84 11.67
C GLY A 62 18.38 0.72 11.51
N TRP A 63 18.73 -0.48 12.04
CA TRP A 63 17.77 -1.58 12.15
C TRP A 63 16.72 -1.28 13.21
N ASP A 64 15.46 -1.25 12.80
CA ASP A 64 14.28 -1.01 13.64
C ASP A 64 13.33 -2.23 13.75
N GLY A 65 13.75 -3.35 13.19
CA GLY A 65 13.00 -4.60 13.22
C GLY A 65 13.35 -5.51 14.41
N PRO A 66 12.97 -6.80 14.34
CA PRO A 66 13.18 -7.75 15.43
C PRO A 66 14.67 -7.89 15.82
N THR A 67 14.93 -7.88 17.13
CA THR A 67 16.27 -8.13 17.70
C THR A 67 16.34 -9.47 18.44
N ALA A 68 15.19 -10.15 18.60
CA ALA A 68 15.05 -11.45 19.24
C ALA A 68 14.04 -12.33 18.48
N GLY A 69 14.20 -13.63 18.61
CA GLY A 69 13.34 -14.64 17.99
C GLY A 69 13.94 -16.04 18.10
N PRO A 70 13.31 -17.06 17.50
CA PRO A 70 13.74 -18.43 17.62
C PRO A 70 15.01 -18.71 16.78
N ARG A 71 15.85 -19.59 17.27
CA ARG A 71 16.92 -20.17 16.45
C ARG A 71 16.32 -20.85 15.22
N ALA A 72 17.14 -21.00 14.18
CA ALA A 72 16.70 -21.64 12.94
C ALA A 72 16.17 -23.05 13.19
N VAL A 73 14.90 -23.28 12.84
CA VAL A 73 14.34 -24.63 12.76
C VAL A 73 14.90 -25.30 11.51
N THR A 74 15.48 -26.48 11.65
CA THR A 74 16.19 -27.16 10.57
C THR A 74 15.28 -28.02 9.69
N ASN A 75 15.79 -28.40 8.50
CA ASN A 75 15.16 -29.37 7.59
C ASN A 75 13.76 -28.99 7.12
N LYS A 76 13.52 -27.71 6.83
CA LYS A 76 12.25 -27.23 6.31
C LYS A 76 12.26 -27.12 4.78
N SER A 77 11.09 -27.42 4.19
CA SER A 77 10.77 -27.19 2.78
C SER A 77 9.69 -26.13 2.67
N VAL A 78 9.97 -25.09 1.89
CA VAL A 78 9.08 -23.94 1.70
C VAL A 78 8.69 -23.82 0.23
N VAL A 79 7.44 -23.51 -0.05
CA VAL A 79 6.94 -23.25 -1.41
C VAL A 79 6.49 -21.80 -1.50
N PHE A 80 7.07 -21.06 -2.45
CA PHE A 80 6.59 -19.74 -2.83
C PHE A 80 5.62 -19.88 -3.99
N VAL A 81 4.36 -19.49 -3.80
CA VAL A 81 3.33 -19.48 -4.85
C VAL A 81 3.14 -18.05 -5.31
N ALA A 82 3.59 -17.73 -6.51
CA ALA A 82 3.43 -16.42 -7.12
C ALA A 82 2.14 -16.35 -7.94
N VAL A 83 1.39 -15.25 -7.87
CA VAL A 83 0.29 -15.00 -8.81
C VAL A 83 0.84 -14.76 -10.22
N ASP A 84 1.89 -13.93 -10.35
CA ASP A 84 2.58 -13.66 -11.61
C ASP A 84 3.98 -13.07 -11.34
N LEU A 85 5.03 -13.74 -11.75
CA LEU A 85 6.42 -13.26 -11.60
C LEU A 85 6.82 -12.15 -12.60
N LYS A 86 5.95 -11.80 -13.54
CA LYS A 86 6.13 -10.56 -14.33
C LYS A 86 5.97 -9.31 -13.47
N ASN A 87 5.23 -9.41 -12.35
CA ASN A 87 5.17 -8.35 -11.36
C ASN A 87 6.51 -8.26 -10.61
N SER A 88 7.21 -7.14 -10.79
CA SER A 88 8.55 -6.90 -10.22
C SER A 88 8.56 -6.88 -8.69
N GLY A 89 7.47 -6.48 -8.04
CA GLY A 89 7.33 -6.53 -6.58
C GLY A 89 7.37 -7.97 -6.08
N ILE A 90 6.59 -8.88 -6.70
CA ILE A 90 6.59 -10.31 -6.37
C ILE A 90 7.96 -10.94 -6.64
N ALA A 91 8.57 -10.61 -7.79
CA ALA A 91 9.90 -11.10 -8.14
C ALA A 91 10.97 -10.61 -7.16
N GLY A 92 10.91 -9.35 -6.72
CA GLY A 92 11.81 -8.77 -5.72
C GLY A 92 11.67 -9.42 -4.34
N ALA A 93 10.45 -9.62 -3.86
CA ALA A 93 10.19 -10.33 -2.60
C ALA A 93 10.71 -11.78 -2.66
N LEU A 94 10.48 -12.48 -3.79
CA LEU A 94 11.02 -13.82 -4.02
C LEU A 94 12.55 -13.83 -4.00
N ALA A 95 13.23 -12.82 -4.54
CA ALA A 95 14.69 -12.72 -4.48
C ALA A 95 15.19 -12.69 -3.03
N GLY A 96 14.53 -11.89 -2.17
CA GLY A 96 14.82 -11.88 -0.73
C GLY A 96 14.52 -13.21 -0.03
N VAL A 97 13.41 -13.87 -0.39
CA VAL A 97 13.09 -15.22 0.13
C VAL A 97 14.16 -16.24 -0.27
N ARG A 98 14.67 -16.20 -1.50
CA ARG A 98 15.76 -17.10 -1.96
C ARG A 98 17.04 -16.90 -1.14
N GLU A 99 17.42 -15.65 -0.93
CA GLU A 99 18.59 -15.28 -0.14
C GLU A 99 18.44 -15.76 1.32
N ALA A 100 17.30 -15.47 1.94
CA ALA A 100 17.01 -15.84 3.33
C ALA A 100 16.88 -17.36 3.53
N ALA A 101 16.21 -18.06 2.61
CA ALA A 101 16.08 -19.52 2.65
C ALA A 101 17.43 -20.21 2.56
N ALA A 102 18.34 -19.73 1.70
CA ALA A 102 19.71 -20.21 1.63
C ALA A 102 20.48 -19.92 2.94
N ALA A 103 20.30 -18.72 3.52
CA ALA A 103 20.97 -18.33 4.76
C ALA A 103 20.53 -19.17 5.97
N ILE A 104 19.23 -19.49 6.08
CA ILE A 104 18.71 -20.31 7.18
C ILE A 104 18.92 -21.82 6.94
N GLY A 105 19.17 -22.24 5.70
CA GLY A 105 19.43 -23.63 5.31
C GLY A 105 18.18 -24.42 4.96
N TRP A 106 17.16 -23.78 4.37
CA TRP A 106 15.91 -24.42 3.93
C TRP A 106 15.89 -24.72 2.43
N LYS A 107 15.05 -25.69 2.04
CA LYS A 107 14.73 -25.94 0.64
C LYS A 107 13.60 -25.03 0.20
N LEU A 108 13.77 -24.35 -0.94
CA LEU A 108 12.75 -23.48 -1.53
C LEU A 108 12.35 -24.01 -2.90
N SER A 109 11.03 -24.15 -3.10
CA SER A 109 10.42 -24.39 -4.41
C SER A 109 9.58 -23.16 -4.79
N VAL A 110 9.43 -22.92 -6.10
CA VAL A 110 8.67 -21.78 -6.61
C VAL A 110 7.67 -22.28 -7.64
N ILE A 111 6.42 -21.81 -7.55
CA ILE A 111 5.37 -22.09 -8.52
C ILE A 111 4.82 -20.74 -8.97
N ASP A 112 4.86 -20.47 -10.28
CA ASP A 112 4.31 -19.26 -10.90
C ASP A 112 2.99 -19.58 -11.60
N ALA A 113 1.91 -18.89 -11.20
CA ALA A 113 0.59 -19.04 -11.83
C ALA A 113 0.46 -18.23 -13.12
N VAL A 114 1.43 -17.39 -13.46
CA VAL A 114 1.51 -16.54 -14.66
C VAL A 114 0.23 -15.73 -14.93
N GLY A 115 -0.38 -15.19 -13.86
CA GLY A 115 -1.61 -14.37 -13.93
C GLY A 115 -2.90 -15.15 -14.24
N ASP A 116 -2.87 -16.49 -14.19
CA ASP A 116 -4.02 -17.35 -14.49
C ASP A 116 -4.62 -17.93 -13.21
N ASP A 117 -5.89 -17.59 -12.92
CA ASP A 117 -6.58 -18.01 -11.70
C ASP A 117 -6.70 -19.54 -11.58
N LYS A 118 -6.86 -20.26 -12.71
CA LYS A 118 -6.95 -21.74 -12.69
C LYS A 118 -5.60 -22.35 -12.34
N LYS A 119 -4.52 -21.79 -12.89
CA LYS A 119 -3.15 -22.21 -12.55
C LYS A 119 -2.81 -21.85 -11.09
N LEU A 120 -3.29 -20.72 -10.58
CA LEU A 120 -3.14 -20.36 -9.18
C LEU A 120 -3.76 -21.42 -8.25
N VAL A 121 -4.99 -21.85 -8.54
CA VAL A 121 -5.64 -22.93 -7.77
C VAL A 121 -4.87 -24.26 -7.89
N GLN A 122 -4.31 -24.58 -9.05
CA GLN A 122 -3.47 -25.76 -9.24
C GLN A 122 -2.14 -25.64 -8.46
N ALA A 123 -1.52 -24.47 -8.48
CA ALA A 123 -0.30 -24.15 -7.75
C ALA A 123 -0.48 -24.34 -6.24
N LEU A 124 -1.59 -23.84 -5.70
CA LEU A 124 -1.95 -24.02 -4.30
C LEU A 124 -2.14 -25.51 -3.94
N LYS A 125 -2.78 -26.31 -4.81
CA LYS A 125 -2.90 -27.76 -4.59
C LYS A 125 -1.55 -28.46 -4.62
N ALA A 126 -0.68 -28.10 -5.58
CA ALA A 126 0.66 -28.68 -5.72
C ALA A 126 1.59 -28.31 -4.56
N SER A 127 1.40 -27.15 -3.90
CA SER A 127 2.21 -26.69 -2.78
C SER A 127 1.93 -27.39 -1.46
N SER A 128 0.88 -28.22 -1.39
CA SER A 128 0.40 -28.85 -0.15
C SER A 128 1.37 -29.83 0.55
N GLY A 129 2.49 -30.17 -0.09
CA GLY A 129 3.56 -31.00 0.50
C GLY A 129 4.68 -30.20 1.21
N GLY A 130 4.63 -28.86 1.20
CA GLY A 130 5.61 -28.03 1.89
C GLY A 130 5.31 -27.88 3.39
N ASP A 131 6.35 -27.76 4.22
CA ASP A 131 6.19 -27.39 5.62
C ASP A 131 5.64 -25.96 5.75
N GLY A 132 6.09 -25.05 4.88
CA GLY A 132 5.68 -23.65 4.83
C GLY A 132 5.30 -23.21 3.41
N ILE A 133 4.32 -22.33 3.32
CA ILE A 133 3.85 -21.77 2.06
C ILE A 133 3.83 -20.26 2.17
N ILE A 134 4.38 -19.61 1.15
CA ILE A 134 4.35 -18.14 0.99
C ILE A 134 3.39 -17.83 -0.15
N LEU A 135 2.35 -17.05 0.15
CA LEU A 135 1.41 -16.52 -0.84
C LEU A 135 2.01 -15.24 -1.42
N GLY A 136 2.30 -15.20 -2.71
CA GLY A 136 2.95 -14.07 -3.37
C GLY A 136 1.98 -13.23 -4.20
N GLY A 137 1.41 -12.16 -3.62
CA GLY A 137 0.68 -11.12 -4.35
C GLY A 137 -0.79 -11.39 -4.63
N PHE A 138 -1.47 -12.23 -3.87
CA PHE A 138 -2.91 -12.47 -4.01
C PHE A 138 -3.64 -12.53 -2.67
N THR A 139 -4.94 -12.19 -2.69
CA THR A 139 -5.75 -11.99 -1.49
C THR A 139 -5.96 -13.31 -0.71
N ALA A 140 -5.47 -13.37 0.53
CA ALA A 140 -5.59 -14.57 1.36
C ALA A 140 -7.04 -14.92 1.70
N ALA A 141 -7.92 -13.93 1.88
CA ALA A 141 -9.33 -14.15 2.20
C ALA A 141 -10.07 -14.97 1.13
N ASP A 142 -9.70 -14.84 -0.14
CA ASP A 142 -10.31 -15.59 -1.26
C ASP A 142 -9.97 -17.09 -1.17
N PHE A 143 -8.92 -17.45 -0.44
CA PHE A 143 -8.41 -18.81 -0.26
C PHE A 143 -8.47 -19.31 1.18
N ALA A 144 -9.26 -18.64 2.06
CA ALA A 144 -9.34 -18.98 3.48
C ALA A 144 -9.63 -20.47 3.75
N PRO A 145 -10.58 -21.15 3.06
CA PRO A 145 -10.82 -22.57 3.28
C PRO A 145 -9.64 -23.47 2.93
N TRP A 146 -8.86 -23.08 1.93
CA TRP A 146 -7.66 -23.81 1.54
C TRP A 146 -6.54 -23.59 2.57
N ILE A 147 -6.35 -22.34 3.03
CA ILE A 147 -5.39 -21.99 4.09
C ILE A 147 -5.70 -22.79 5.36
N GLY A 148 -6.96 -22.80 5.80
CA GLY A 148 -7.39 -23.58 6.97
C GLY A 148 -7.10 -25.09 6.82
N LYS A 149 -7.29 -25.65 5.63
CA LYS A 149 -6.92 -27.05 5.37
C LYS A 149 -5.42 -27.28 5.50
N MET A 150 -4.60 -26.35 4.99
CA MET A 150 -3.14 -26.46 5.09
C MET A 150 -2.67 -26.38 6.54
N VAL A 151 -3.19 -25.44 7.31
CA VAL A 151 -2.88 -25.27 8.74
C VAL A 151 -3.36 -26.48 9.54
N GLY A 152 -4.55 -27.01 9.25
CA GLY A 152 -5.06 -28.26 9.85
C GLY A 152 -4.18 -29.48 9.58
N ASN A 153 -3.42 -29.50 8.49
CA ASN A 153 -2.42 -30.51 8.15
C ASN A 153 -1.01 -30.17 8.70
N LYS A 154 -0.91 -29.25 9.67
CA LYS A 154 0.33 -28.78 10.29
C LYS A 154 1.27 -28.00 9.36
N GLY A 155 0.80 -27.53 8.21
CA GLY A 155 1.50 -26.57 7.38
C GLY A 155 1.40 -25.15 7.95
N VAL A 156 2.35 -24.29 7.63
CA VAL A 156 2.32 -22.86 7.97
C VAL A 156 2.16 -22.06 6.69
N VAL A 157 1.24 -21.08 6.72
CA VAL A 157 1.01 -20.20 5.57
C VAL A 157 1.26 -18.75 5.99
N VAL A 158 2.14 -18.05 5.26
CA VAL A 158 2.37 -16.61 5.37
C VAL A 158 2.06 -15.95 4.04
N GLY A 159 1.75 -14.67 4.05
CA GLY A 159 1.45 -13.89 2.83
C GLY A 159 2.41 -12.74 2.63
N TRP A 160 2.65 -12.41 1.36
CA TRP A 160 3.22 -11.15 0.93
C TRP A 160 2.18 -10.40 0.09
N HIS A 161 1.79 -9.18 0.50
CA HIS A 161 0.70 -8.40 -0.10
C HIS A 161 -0.61 -9.21 -0.25
N SER A 162 -0.90 -10.08 0.73
CA SER A 162 -2.08 -10.94 0.73
C SER A 162 -3.28 -10.35 1.45
N ALA A 163 -3.15 -9.11 1.96
CA ALA A 163 -4.21 -8.28 2.57
C ALA A 163 -3.83 -6.80 2.48
N PHE A 164 -4.78 -5.91 2.83
CA PHE A 164 -4.57 -4.45 2.83
C PHE A 164 -3.50 -4.00 3.81
N GLU A 165 -3.52 -4.59 5.00
CA GLU A 165 -2.65 -4.23 6.11
C GLU A 165 -1.68 -5.38 6.41
N PRO A 166 -0.48 -5.07 6.91
CA PRO A 166 0.41 -6.07 7.45
C PRO A 166 -0.18 -6.73 8.70
N GLY A 167 0.27 -7.96 9.00
CA GLY A 167 -0.15 -8.69 10.19
C GLY A 167 -1.27 -9.69 9.96
N ALA A 168 -2.15 -9.90 10.95
CA ALA A 168 -3.21 -10.90 10.90
C ALA A 168 -4.26 -10.57 9.85
N VAL A 169 -4.76 -11.59 9.16
CA VAL A 169 -5.85 -11.46 8.16
C VAL A 169 -7.13 -12.06 8.73
N PRO A 170 -8.11 -11.22 9.12
CA PRO A 170 -9.35 -11.69 9.71
C PRO A 170 -10.06 -12.71 8.82
N GLY A 171 -10.63 -13.76 9.44
CA GLY A 171 -11.35 -14.83 8.75
C GLY A 171 -10.45 -15.83 8.02
N THR A 172 -9.13 -15.78 8.22
CA THR A 172 -8.17 -16.76 7.70
C THR A 172 -7.30 -17.30 8.82
N GLU A 173 -6.66 -18.45 8.58
CA GLU A 173 -5.62 -19.00 9.45
C GLU A 173 -4.20 -18.67 8.91
N LEU A 174 -4.07 -17.60 8.12
CA LEU A 174 -2.80 -17.08 7.69
C LEU A 174 -2.00 -16.63 8.93
N PHE A 175 -0.76 -17.12 9.05
CA PHE A 175 0.06 -16.78 10.22
C PHE A 175 0.32 -15.27 10.31
N THR A 176 0.70 -14.65 9.20
CA THR A 176 0.83 -13.20 9.06
C THR A 176 0.92 -12.78 7.59
N ASN A 177 0.56 -11.54 7.30
CA ASN A 177 0.80 -10.87 6.02
C ASN A 177 1.98 -9.91 6.16
N VAL A 178 3.03 -10.11 5.40
CA VAL A 178 4.19 -9.22 5.31
C VAL A 178 3.93 -8.20 4.20
N ALA A 179 3.95 -6.94 4.54
CA ALA A 179 3.80 -5.80 3.63
C ALA A 179 4.33 -4.54 4.31
N THR A 180 4.61 -3.50 3.54
CA THR A 180 4.60 -2.11 4.06
C THR A 180 3.15 -1.67 4.29
N SER A 181 2.95 -0.56 4.99
CA SER A 181 1.63 0.05 5.05
C SER A 181 1.23 0.58 3.66
N SER A 182 0.23 -0.05 3.03
CA SER A 182 -0.30 0.39 1.73
C SER A 182 -0.79 1.84 1.78
N ARG A 183 -1.32 2.23 2.93
CA ARG A 183 -1.75 3.61 3.21
C ARG A 183 -0.58 4.58 3.21
N GLU A 184 0.52 4.29 3.93
CA GLU A 184 1.70 5.17 3.95
C GLU A 184 2.31 5.33 2.57
N VAL A 185 2.41 4.24 1.80
CA VAL A 185 2.88 4.24 0.41
C VAL A 185 2.04 5.16 -0.46
N SER A 186 0.70 5.02 -0.42
CA SER A 186 -0.23 5.81 -1.21
C SER A 186 -0.22 7.29 -0.81
N LEU A 187 -0.23 7.57 0.51
CA LEU A 187 -0.18 8.93 1.02
C LEU A 187 1.14 9.64 0.63
N ALA A 188 2.28 8.93 0.61
CA ALA A 188 3.56 9.48 0.18
C ALA A 188 3.55 9.81 -1.31
N ALA A 189 3.09 8.89 -2.18
CA ALA A 189 3.02 9.08 -3.62
C ALA A 189 2.14 10.28 -4.01
N ALA A 190 0.91 10.33 -3.49
CA ALA A 190 -0.01 11.42 -3.78
C ALA A 190 0.46 12.76 -3.17
N SER A 191 1.09 12.73 -1.97
CA SER A 191 1.67 13.93 -1.37
C SER A 191 2.82 14.47 -2.21
N TYR A 192 3.65 13.60 -2.80
CA TYR A 192 4.70 14.03 -3.72
C TYR A 192 4.13 14.71 -4.97
N ALA A 193 3.04 14.19 -5.56
CA ALA A 193 2.36 14.84 -6.68
C ALA A 193 1.85 16.24 -6.30
N VAL A 194 1.26 16.39 -5.11
CA VAL A 194 0.79 17.69 -4.61
C VAL A 194 1.95 18.66 -4.42
N VAL A 195 3.06 18.23 -3.83
CA VAL A 195 4.26 19.08 -3.60
C VAL A 195 4.90 19.47 -4.93
N GLN A 196 5.12 18.51 -5.83
CA GLN A 196 5.70 18.76 -7.16
C GLN A 196 4.85 19.72 -7.98
N GLY A 197 3.51 19.55 -7.95
CA GLY A 197 2.55 20.44 -8.61
C GLY A 197 2.33 21.77 -7.89
N LYS A 198 3.02 22.03 -6.76
CA LYS A 198 2.84 23.23 -5.92
C LYS A 198 1.37 23.45 -5.54
N GLY A 199 0.70 22.39 -5.15
CA GLY A 199 -0.72 22.39 -4.79
C GLY A 199 -1.67 22.57 -5.97
N ARG A 200 -1.25 22.25 -7.19
CA ARG A 200 -2.05 22.37 -8.42
C ARG A 200 -1.83 21.16 -9.34
N GLY A 201 -2.80 20.89 -10.20
CA GLY A 201 -2.68 19.90 -11.27
C GLY A 201 -3.88 18.97 -11.37
N GLY A 202 -4.09 18.42 -12.56
CA GLY A 202 -5.08 17.38 -12.83
C GLY A 202 -4.41 16.01 -12.79
N MET A 203 -4.99 15.10 -12.00
CA MET A 203 -4.42 13.81 -11.67
C MET A 203 -5.34 12.69 -12.11
N VAL A 204 -4.81 11.70 -12.81
CA VAL A 204 -5.47 10.42 -13.11
C VAL A 204 -4.89 9.37 -12.19
N VAL A 205 -5.74 8.57 -11.56
CA VAL A 205 -5.35 7.42 -10.71
C VAL A 205 -5.62 6.13 -11.46
N PHE A 206 -4.62 5.26 -11.61
CA PHE A 206 -4.78 3.92 -12.17
C PHE A 206 -4.78 2.86 -11.08
N THR A 207 -5.70 1.89 -11.20
CA THR A 207 -5.86 0.76 -10.27
C THR A 207 -6.33 -0.49 -11.00
N ASP A 208 -6.25 -1.64 -10.33
CA ASP A 208 -6.88 -2.92 -10.73
C ASP A 208 -7.77 -3.40 -9.58
N THR A 209 -9.08 -3.19 -9.71
CA THR A 209 -10.05 -3.45 -8.63
C THR A 209 -10.24 -4.93 -8.31
N ARG A 210 -9.66 -5.86 -9.06
CA ARG A 210 -9.63 -7.29 -8.73
C ARG A 210 -8.85 -7.53 -7.42
N PHE A 211 -7.86 -6.66 -7.12
CA PHE A 211 -7.04 -6.76 -5.92
C PHE A 211 -7.49 -5.76 -4.85
N GLY A 212 -7.82 -6.27 -3.67
CA GLY A 212 -8.28 -5.42 -2.58
C GLY A 212 -7.27 -4.36 -2.14
N ILE A 213 -5.97 -4.70 -2.13
CA ILE A 213 -4.90 -3.74 -1.82
C ILE A 213 -4.82 -2.62 -2.87
N ALA A 214 -5.08 -2.91 -4.15
CA ALA A 214 -5.09 -1.92 -5.21
C ALA A 214 -6.25 -0.92 -5.06
N ARG A 215 -7.45 -1.41 -4.67
CA ARG A 215 -8.59 -0.54 -4.33
C ARG A 215 -8.24 0.41 -3.19
N ALA A 216 -7.70 -0.13 -2.08
CA ALA A 216 -7.31 0.67 -0.92
C ALA A 216 -6.26 1.73 -1.28
N LYS A 217 -5.23 1.37 -2.05
CA LYS A 217 -4.23 2.32 -2.55
C LYS A 217 -4.88 3.44 -3.38
N ALA A 218 -5.77 3.11 -4.32
CA ALA A 218 -6.45 4.09 -5.17
C ALA A 218 -7.35 5.04 -4.38
N ASP A 219 -8.03 4.54 -3.35
CA ASP A 219 -8.85 5.36 -2.45
C ASP A 219 -7.99 6.35 -1.67
N ASP A 220 -6.89 5.90 -1.07
CA ASP A 220 -5.96 6.76 -0.32
C ASP A 220 -5.29 7.82 -1.21
N LEU A 221 -4.85 7.46 -2.44
CA LEU A 221 -4.35 8.39 -3.45
C LEU A 221 -5.39 9.47 -3.75
N SER A 222 -6.62 9.03 -4.01
CA SER A 222 -7.74 9.91 -4.35
C SER A 222 -8.11 10.87 -3.21
N VAL A 223 -8.06 10.41 -1.96
CA VAL A 223 -8.33 11.26 -0.77
C VAL A 223 -7.32 12.40 -0.68
N VAL A 224 -6.03 12.15 -0.91
CA VAL A 224 -5.00 13.22 -0.88
C VAL A 224 -5.26 14.24 -1.98
N VAL A 225 -5.56 13.78 -3.21
CA VAL A 225 -5.85 14.68 -4.34
C VAL A 225 -7.08 15.54 -4.08
N ARG A 226 -8.19 14.95 -3.61
CA ARG A 226 -9.43 15.68 -3.28
C ARG A 226 -9.28 16.69 -2.15
N ASN A 227 -8.35 16.44 -1.22
CA ASN A 227 -8.04 17.36 -0.12
C ASN A 227 -7.11 18.52 -0.53
N CYS A 228 -6.54 18.48 -1.73
CA CYS A 228 -5.74 19.55 -2.31
C CYS A 228 -6.64 20.49 -3.11
N ARG A 229 -6.83 21.73 -2.63
CA ARG A 229 -7.81 22.68 -3.21
C ARG A 229 -7.53 23.09 -4.65
N GLY A 230 -6.26 23.15 -5.05
CA GLY A 230 -5.84 23.50 -6.41
C GLY A 230 -5.63 22.29 -7.32
N CYS A 231 -5.84 21.07 -6.79
CA CYS A 231 -5.73 19.83 -7.55
C CYS A 231 -7.12 19.39 -8.04
N GLU A 232 -7.13 18.66 -9.15
CA GLU A 232 -8.34 18.04 -9.71
C GLU A 232 -8.10 16.53 -9.84
N LEU A 233 -8.95 15.71 -9.24
CA LEU A 233 -9.00 14.29 -9.54
C LEU A 233 -9.81 14.11 -10.83
N LEU A 234 -9.11 13.94 -11.95
CA LEU A 234 -9.72 13.83 -13.27
C LEU A 234 -10.49 12.53 -13.44
N GLU A 235 -9.87 11.41 -13.07
CA GLU A 235 -10.48 10.08 -13.16
C GLU A 235 -9.75 9.06 -12.28
N VAL A 236 -10.48 8.05 -11.78
CA VAL A 236 -9.93 6.81 -11.26
C VAL A 236 -10.23 5.72 -12.28
N VAL A 237 -9.19 5.14 -12.85
CA VAL A 237 -9.27 4.18 -13.95
C VAL A 237 -9.03 2.78 -13.43
N ASP A 238 -10.03 1.92 -13.57
CA ASP A 238 -9.89 0.49 -13.35
C ASP A 238 -9.35 -0.15 -14.63
N MET A 239 -8.07 -0.52 -14.61
CA MET A 239 -7.39 -1.13 -15.75
C MET A 239 -6.57 -2.32 -15.27
N ARG A 240 -6.84 -3.47 -15.84
CA ARG A 240 -6.21 -4.73 -15.44
C ARG A 240 -4.70 -4.71 -15.68
N LEU A 241 -3.93 -5.11 -14.66
CA LEU A 241 -2.46 -5.15 -14.71
C LEU A 241 -1.93 -6.09 -15.80
N ASP A 242 -2.63 -7.20 -16.08
CA ASP A 242 -2.25 -8.17 -17.11
C ASP A 242 -2.59 -7.73 -18.54
N ARG A 243 -3.31 -6.60 -18.71
CA ARG A 243 -3.68 -6.01 -20.01
C ARG A 243 -3.23 -4.58 -20.19
N VAL A 244 -2.51 -4.05 -19.23
CA VAL A 244 -2.16 -2.62 -19.19
C VAL A 244 -1.36 -2.16 -20.42
N ASP A 245 -0.43 -2.99 -20.92
CA ASP A 245 0.35 -2.66 -22.12
C ASP A 245 -0.52 -2.63 -23.40
N GLU A 246 -1.53 -3.49 -23.48
CA GLU A 246 -2.45 -3.55 -24.61
C GLU A 246 -3.41 -2.35 -24.63
N GLU A 247 -3.94 -1.98 -23.47
CA GLU A 247 -5.01 -0.98 -23.34
C GLU A 247 -4.50 0.46 -23.21
N MET A 248 -3.28 0.65 -22.70
CA MET A 248 -2.73 1.98 -22.39
C MET A 248 -2.63 2.93 -23.60
N PRO A 249 -2.20 2.52 -24.81
CA PRO A 249 -2.10 3.43 -25.96
C PRO A 249 -3.43 4.10 -26.30
N ALA A 250 -4.53 3.34 -26.30
CA ALA A 250 -5.88 3.88 -26.59
C ALA A 250 -6.36 4.79 -25.45
N LYS A 251 -6.07 4.43 -24.20
CA LYS A 251 -6.44 5.23 -23.02
C LYS A 251 -5.70 6.58 -23.00
N VAL A 252 -4.44 6.64 -23.42
CA VAL A 252 -3.68 7.89 -23.55
C VAL A 252 -4.34 8.83 -24.56
N GLU A 253 -4.76 8.32 -25.73
CA GLU A 253 -5.44 9.16 -26.73
C GLU A 253 -6.80 9.67 -26.21
N GLU A 254 -7.56 8.83 -25.51
CA GLU A 254 -8.81 9.24 -24.85
C GLU A 254 -8.55 10.39 -23.88
N PHE A 255 -7.54 10.29 -23.02
CA PHE A 255 -7.25 11.31 -22.02
C PHE A 255 -6.71 12.62 -22.62
N LYS A 256 -5.91 12.53 -23.68
CA LYS A 256 -5.49 13.72 -24.44
C LYS A 256 -6.69 14.47 -25.02
N ALA A 257 -7.67 13.74 -25.55
CA ALA A 257 -8.89 14.34 -26.10
C ALA A 257 -9.80 14.93 -25.01
N ARG A 258 -9.97 14.25 -23.87
CA ARG A 258 -10.90 14.65 -22.79
C ARG A 258 -10.34 15.71 -21.87
N PHE A 259 -9.07 15.60 -21.52
CA PHE A 259 -8.45 16.42 -20.47
C PHE A 259 -7.43 17.41 -21.00
N GLY A 260 -6.77 17.11 -22.13
CA GLY A 260 -5.75 17.98 -22.73
C GLY A 260 -4.68 18.40 -21.73
N ALA A 261 -4.39 19.69 -21.65
CA ALA A 261 -3.39 20.26 -20.74
C ALA A 261 -3.75 20.16 -19.24
N ARG A 262 -5.00 19.81 -18.88
CA ARG A 262 -5.38 19.59 -17.48
C ARG A 262 -4.75 18.30 -16.92
N TRP A 263 -4.48 17.30 -17.75
CA TRP A 263 -3.84 16.06 -17.32
C TRP A 263 -2.32 16.29 -17.14
N THR A 264 -1.92 16.55 -15.92
CA THR A 264 -0.54 16.87 -15.55
C THR A 264 0.18 15.77 -14.80
N HIS A 265 -0.57 14.90 -14.10
CA HIS A 265 0.00 13.83 -13.29
C HIS A 265 -0.78 12.53 -13.47
N THR A 266 -0.03 11.43 -13.34
CA THR A 266 -0.58 10.09 -13.22
C THR A 266 -0.12 9.49 -11.89
N LEU A 267 -1.05 8.89 -11.16
CA LEU A 267 -0.80 8.14 -9.94
C LEU A 267 -1.14 6.67 -10.20
N GLY A 268 -0.13 5.81 -10.27
CA GLY A 268 -0.32 4.37 -10.39
C GLY A 268 -0.25 3.69 -9.02
N ILE A 269 -1.06 2.64 -8.79
CA ILE A 269 -0.97 1.83 -7.56
C ILE A 269 0.33 1.01 -7.51
N ASN A 270 1.01 0.87 -8.64
CA ASN A 270 2.36 0.30 -8.80
C ASN A 270 3.05 0.82 -10.07
N ASP A 271 4.29 0.38 -10.32
CA ASP A 271 5.12 0.85 -11.45
C ASP A 271 4.67 0.34 -12.82
N LEU A 272 3.87 -0.73 -12.92
CA LEU A 272 3.44 -1.30 -14.20
C LEU A 272 2.66 -0.29 -15.06
N TYR A 273 1.88 0.61 -14.44
CA TYR A 273 1.19 1.67 -15.18
C TYR A 273 2.17 2.70 -15.79
N ALA A 274 3.27 2.99 -15.09
CA ALA A 274 4.31 3.86 -15.65
C ALA A 274 5.12 3.16 -16.74
N ASP A 275 5.33 1.84 -16.63
CA ASP A 275 5.92 1.01 -17.70
C ASP A 275 5.06 1.08 -18.96
N ALA A 276 3.75 0.84 -18.81
CA ALA A 276 2.81 0.86 -19.93
C ALA A 276 2.69 2.24 -20.58
N LEU A 277 2.69 3.32 -19.79
CA LEU A 277 2.71 4.69 -20.32
C LEU A 277 3.98 4.98 -21.12
N ALA A 278 5.13 4.51 -20.65
CA ALA A 278 6.40 4.65 -21.38
C ALA A 278 6.40 3.82 -22.67
N ASN A 279 5.91 2.58 -22.62
CA ASN A 279 5.82 1.66 -23.76
C ASN A 279 4.82 2.15 -24.82
N ALA A 280 3.73 2.80 -24.41
CA ALA A 280 2.73 3.37 -25.32
C ALA A 280 3.34 4.41 -26.28
N GLY A 281 4.38 5.12 -25.86
CA GLY A 281 5.14 6.07 -26.70
C GLY A 281 4.39 7.34 -27.09
N ASN A 282 3.11 7.46 -26.75
CA ASN A 282 2.24 8.60 -27.12
C ASN A 282 1.81 9.44 -25.91
N ALA A 283 2.30 9.15 -24.70
CA ALA A 283 2.02 9.93 -23.50
C ALA A 283 2.58 11.37 -23.61
N PRO A 284 1.89 12.39 -23.02
CA PRO A 284 2.40 13.75 -23.02
C PRO A 284 3.78 13.84 -22.37
N LYS A 285 4.74 14.54 -23.01
CA LYS A 285 6.12 14.66 -22.51
C LYS A 285 6.23 15.32 -21.14
N MET A 286 5.29 16.20 -20.80
CA MET A 286 5.27 16.93 -19.53
C MET A 286 4.46 16.19 -18.43
N LEU A 287 3.96 15.00 -18.73
CA LEU A 287 3.21 14.20 -17.78
C LEU A 287 4.13 13.68 -16.68
N SER A 288 3.79 13.96 -15.43
CA SER A 288 4.51 13.46 -14.27
C SER A 288 3.88 12.13 -13.81
N ASN A 289 4.59 11.04 -13.98
CA ASN A 289 4.15 9.72 -13.54
C ASN A 289 4.76 9.38 -12.19
N ILE A 290 3.91 9.02 -11.22
CA ILE A 290 4.29 8.71 -9.83
C ILE A 290 3.62 7.40 -9.44
N SER A 291 4.38 6.49 -8.86
CA SER A 291 3.87 5.17 -8.46
C SER A 291 3.82 5.00 -6.95
N ALA A 292 2.72 4.43 -6.46
CA ALA A 292 2.54 3.98 -5.08
C ALA A 292 3.02 2.52 -4.92
N GLY A 293 4.31 2.30 -5.15
CA GLY A 293 4.99 0.99 -5.12
C GLY A 293 5.39 0.53 -6.54
N ASP A 294 6.18 -0.52 -6.72
CA ASP A 294 6.88 -1.27 -5.68
C ASP A 294 8.39 -0.92 -5.68
N GLY A 295 8.82 -0.02 -6.56
CA GLY A 295 10.24 0.28 -6.79
C GLY A 295 10.87 -0.70 -7.78
N SER A 296 10.26 -0.85 -8.98
CA SER A 296 10.76 -1.74 -10.03
C SER A 296 12.09 -1.28 -10.62
N PRO A 297 12.91 -2.19 -11.16
CA PRO A 297 14.14 -1.81 -11.85
C PRO A 297 13.91 -0.84 -13.01
N SER A 298 12.80 -0.96 -13.72
CA SER A 298 12.42 -0.02 -14.79
C SER A 298 12.08 1.37 -14.25
N ALA A 299 11.42 1.46 -13.09
CA ALA A 299 11.14 2.72 -12.41
C ALA A 299 12.45 3.44 -12.02
N PHE A 300 13.40 2.73 -11.39
CA PHE A 300 14.70 3.28 -11.03
C PHE A 300 15.46 3.83 -12.25
N ARG A 301 15.47 3.07 -13.35
CA ARG A 301 16.11 3.53 -14.60
C ARG A 301 15.46 4.77 -15.16
N ARG A 302 14.12 4.86 -15.21
CA ARG A 302 13.39 6.04 -15.72
C ARG A 302 13.60 7.26 -14.84
N ILE A 303 13.52 7.10 -13.52
CA ILE A 303 13.74 8.19 -12.55
C ILE A 303 15.17 8.72 -12.68
N ARG A 304 16.17 7.83 -12.73
CA ARG A 304 17.58 8.20 -12.93
C ARG A 304 17.84 8.92 -14.25
N ALA A 305 17.17 8.48 -15.31
CA ALA A 305 17.27 9.12 -16.64
C ALA A 305 16.45 10.41 -16.76
N GLY A 306 15.60 10.72 -15.78
CA GLY A 306 14.68 11.87 -15.86
C GLY A 306 13.62 11.73 -16.95
N THR A 307 13.22 10.50 -17.30
CA THR A 307 12.31 10.22 -18.42
C THR A 307 11.14 9.36 -17.99
N GLY A 308 9.92 9.80 -18.28
CA GLY A 308 8.70 8.99 -18.18
C GLY A 308 8.22 8.63 -16.78
N GLN A 309 9.02 8.84 -15.72
CA GLN A 309 8.59 8.64 -14.33
C GLN A 309 9.32 9.60 -13.39
N ALA A 310 8.57 10.32 -12.57
CA ALA A 310 9.10 11.30 -11.62
C ALA A 310 9.45 10.70 -10.26
N ALA A 311 8.68 9.71 -9.82
CA ALA A 311 8.89 9.07 -8.53
C ALA A 311 8.26 7.66 -8.45
N THR A 312 8.80 6.86 -7.52
CA THR A 312 8.17 5.65 -7.01
C THR A 312 8.32 5.60 -5.50
N VAL A 313 7.33 5.08 -4.78
CA VAL A 313 7.46 4.76 -3.36
C VAL A 313 7.91 3.31 -3.27
N ALA A 314 9.22 3.11 -3.24
CA ALA A 314 9.84 1.80 -3.27
C ALA A 314 9.67 1.04 -1.94
N GLU A 315 9.34 -0.22 -2.02
CA GLU A 315 9.28 -1.12 -0.88
C GLU A 315 10.60 -1.89 -0.72
N PRO A 316 11.04 -2.20 0.51
CA PRO A 316 12.28 -2.94 0.74
C PRO A 316 12.06 -4.44 0.50
N LEU A 317 11.90 -4.82 -0.77
CA LEU A 317 11.43 -6.15 -1.19
C LEU A 317 12.33 -7.29 -0.69
N ASN A 318 13.64 -7.11 -0.72
CA ASN A 318 14.58 -8.10 -0.18
C ASN A 318 14.39 -8.28 1.34
N LEU A 319 14.27 -7.19 2.09
CA LEU A 319 14.01 -7.26 3.53
C LEU A 319 12.69 -7.95 3.82
N GLN A 320 11.63 -7.65 3.06
CA GLN A 320 10.34 -8.34 3.18
C GLN A 320 10.49 -9.85 2.91
N GLY A 321 11.30 -10.24 1.95
CA GLY A 321 11.62 -11.65 1.69
C GLY A 321 12.32 -12.32 2.88
N TRP A 322 13.26 -11.64 3.53
CA TRP A 322 13.90 -12.12 4.75
C TRP A 322 12.90 -12.21 5.91
N GLN A 323 12.03 -11.22 6.04
CA GLN A 323 10.97 -11.25 7.04
C GLN A 323 10.01 -12.42 6.84
N LEU A 324 9.60 -12.73 5.61
CA LEU A 324 8.74 -13.90 5.33
C LEU A 324 9.36 -15.20 5.82
N VAL A 325 10.67 -15.37 5.66
CA VAL A 325 11.38 -16.54 6.17
C VAL A 325 11.46 -16.52 7.70
N ASP A 326 11.69 -15.36 8.32
CA ASP A 326 11.67 -15.24 9.79
C ASP A 326 10.30 -15.54 10.36
N GLU A 327 9.23 -15.06 9.74
CA GLU A 327 7.86 -15.33 10.18
C GLU A 327 7.52 -16.84 10.08
N LEU A 328 7.94 -17.51 9.00
CA LEU A 328 7.83 -18.97 8.93
C LEU A 328 8.62 -19.65 10.03
N ASN A 329 9.85 -19.19 10.32
CA ASN A 329 10.68 -19.74 11.39
C ASN A 329 10.02 -19.59 12.77
N ARG A 330 9.43 -18.42 13.04
CA ARG A 330 8.65 -18.17 14.26
C ARG A 330 7.48 -19.13 14.38
N ALA A 331 6.71 -19.29 13.31
CA ALA A 331 5.57 -20.21 13.30
C ALA A 331 6.01 -21.67 13.54
N PHE A 332 7.07 -22.14 12.89
CA PHE A 332 7.63 -23.48 13.11
C PHE A 332 8.13 -23.70 14.54
N ALA A 333 8.60 -22.65 15.20
CA ALA A 333 9.02 -22.70 16.60
C ALA A 333 7.86 -22.51 17.60
N GLY A 334 6.63 -22.28 17.15
CA GLY A 334 5.47 -22.03 17.99
C GLY A 334 5.44 -20.62 18.62
N GLU A 335 6.20 -19.69 18.07
CA GLU A 335 6.21 -18.28 18.50
C GLU A 335 5.15 -17.46 17.76
N ARG A 336 4.90 -16.25 18.25
CA ARG A 336 4.00 -15.29 17.59
C ARG A 336 4.72 -14.58 16.43
N PRO A 337 3.97 -14.01 15.46
CA PRO A 337 4.54 -13.11 14.46
C PRO A 337 5.35 -11.98 15.10
N SER A 338 6.38 -11.50 14.39
CA SER A 338 7.23 -10.40 14.87
C SER A 338 6.47 -9.09 15.04
N GLY A 339 5.41 -8.89 14.26
CA GLY A 339 4.68 -7.63 14.20
C GLY A 339 5.45 -6.51 13.50
N TYR A 340 6.61 -6.78 12.91
CA TYR A 340 7.40 -5.79 12.21
C TYR A 340 6.73 -5.35 10.90
N VAL A 341 6.75 -4.05 10.64
CA VAL A 341 6.25 -3.44 9.41
C VAL A 341 7.39 -2.64 8.79
N PRO A 342 7.97 -3.11 7.68
CA PRO A 342 9.05 -2.39 7.01
C PRO A 342 8.58 -1.06 6.44
N HIS A 343 9.44 -0.05 6.45
CA HIS A 343 9.13 1.25 5.87
C HIS A 343 9.42 1.30 4.38
N ALA A 344 8.51 1.91 3.62
CA ALA A 344 8.75 2.26 2.23
C ALA A 344 9.58 3.55 2.13
N HIS A 345 10.22 3.76 0.97
CA HIS A 345 11.07 4.92 0.70
C HIS A 345 10.66 5.59 -0.60
N LEU A 346 10.52 6.92 -0.58
CA LEU A 346 10.23 7.71 -1.77
C LEU A 346 11.50 7.93 -2.59
N VAL A 347 11.54 7.36 -3.77
CA VAL A 347 12.63 7.50 -4.73
C VAL A 347 12.26 8.54 -5.79
N VAL A 348 13.10 9.55 -5.92
CA VAL A 348 12.99 10.67 -6.87
C VAL A 348 14.33 10.91 -7.57
N GLY A 349 14.36 11.77 -8.58
CA GLY A 349 15.60 12.06 -9.31
C GLY A 349 16.78 12.48 -8.43
N ASP A 350 16.52 13.26 -7.39
CA ASP A 350 17.57 13.81 -6.51
C ASP A 350 18.19 12.76 -5.58
N ASN A 351 17.46 11.68 -5.25
CA ASN A 351 17.94 10.65 -4.31
C ASN A 351 18.08 9.24 -4.91
N VAL A 352 17.74 9.05 -6.18
CA VAL A 352 17.69 7.70 -6.79
C VAL A 352 19.02 6.95 -6.66
N MET A 353 20.13 7.63 -6.77
CA MET A 353 21.47 6.99 -6.65
C MET A 353 21.75 6.54 -5.21
N GLN A 354 21.42 7.35 -4.22
CA GLN A 354 21.55 7.00 -2.81
C GLN A 354 20.54 5.93 -2.37
N SER A 355 19.42 5.85 -3.05
CA SER A 355 18.34 4.87 -2.78
C SER A 355 18.58 3.50 -3.45
N GLY A 356 19.77 3.24 -3.99
CA GLY A 356 20.13 1.99 -4.67
C GLY A 356 19.98 2.02 -6.19
N GLY A 357 20.08 3.22 -6.79
CA GLY A 357 19.97 3.40 -8.24
C GLY A 357 21.06 2.71 -9.07
N ASP A 358 22.20 2.38 -8.49
CA ASP A 358 23.26 1.57 -9.10
C ASP A 358 22.85 0.10 -9.29
N ARG A 359 21.94 -0.39 -8.44
CA ARG A 359 21.38 -1.74 -8.45
C ARG A 359 19.97 -1.81 -9.02
N ASP A 360 19.40 -0.66 -9.41
CA ASP A 360 18.00 -0.52 -9.82
C ASP A 360 17.01 -1.08 -8.79
N GLN A 361 17.30 -0.96 -7.49
CA GLN A 361 16.50 -1.53 -6.41
C GLN A 361 16.73 -0.81 -5.09
N TYR A 362 15.64 -0.55 -4.35
CA TYR A 362 15.72 -0.13 -2.96
C TYR A 362 15.96 -1.34 -2.05
N ASP A 363 17.13 -1.38 -1.44
CA ASP A 363 17.51 -2.38 -0.45
C ASP A 363 18.23 -1.66 0.69
N PRO A 364 17.56 -1.41 1.83
CA PRO A 364 18.11 -0.56 2.89
C PRO A 364 19.36 -1.17 3.51
N ASP A 365 20.42 -0.37 3.61
CA ASP A 365 21.66 -0.75 4.29
C ASP A 365 21.54 -0.46 5.79
N ASN A 366 20.60 -1.14 6.44
CA ASN A 366 20.30 -1.00 7.87
C ASN A 366 20.73 -2.20 8.72
N GLY A 367 21.45 -3.14 8.13
CA GLY A 367 21.97 -4.33 8.84
C GLY A 367 20.94 -5.45 9.09
N TYR A 368 19.80 -5.46 8.42
CA TYR A 368 18.74 -6.46 8.63
C TYR A 368 19.20 -7.91 8.40
N ARG A 369 20.06 -8.15 7.39
CA ARG A 369 20.58 -9.48 7.09
C ARG A 369 21.39 -10.06 8.25
N GLN A 370 22.23 -9.22 8.86
CA GLN A 370 23.02 -9.60 10.03
C GLN A 370 22.12 -9.82 11.24
N SER A 371 21.10 -8.99 11.41
CA SER A 371 20.15 -9.11 12.53
C SER A 371 19.37 -10.42 12.46
N TYR A 372 18.82 -10.77 11.29
CA TYR A 372 18.11 -12.04 11.12
C TYR A 372 19.05 -13.24 11.29
N ARG A 373 20.25 -13.21 10.70
CA ARG A 373 21.27 -14.28 10.91
C ARG A 373 21.59 -14.47 12.39
N LYS A 374 21.80 -13.37 13.13
CA LYS A 374 22.05 -13.41 14.57
C LYS A 374 20.88 -14.05 15.34
N ILE A 375 19.64 -13.68 15.03
CA ILE A 375 18.44 -14.27 15.61
C ILE A 375 18.42 -15.78 15.38
N TRP A 376 18.68 -16.22 14.14
CA TRP A 376 18.66 -17.64 13.76
C TRP A 376 19.87 -18.45 14.26
N GLY A 377 20.92 -17.77 14.76
CA GLY A 377 22.15 -18.41 15.18
C GLY A 377 22.99 -18.92 14.00
N LYS A 378 23.03 -18.13 12.92
CA LYS A 378 23.73 -18.42 11.65
C LYS A 378 24.87 -17.44 11.40
#